data_51ac0eb7e02d14a2a3014488d3bc4b25
#
_entry.id   51ac0eb7e02d14a2a3014488d3bc4b25
#
_cell.length_a   1.000
_cell.length_b   1.000
_cell.length_c   1.000
_cell.angle_alpha   90.00
_cell.angle_beta   90.00
_cell.angle_gamma   90.00
#
_symmetry.space_group_name_H-M   'P 1'
#
loop_
_entity.id
_entity.type
_entity.pdbx_description
1 polymer ?
#
loop_
_entity_poly.entity_id
_entity_poly.type
_entity_poly.pdbx_seq_one_letter_code
_entity_poly.pdbx_strand_id
1 'polypeptide(L)'
;MSVEDYADIDQVLSALRHGHTCLLLNEHSAGGMTGFVVVGAEHCEADHIAFMARQARGLICLAMTRARCAELDLPFMVEGDESLSPFTLSIEATTGIDTGISAADRARTVRVAVDPSTRPADLVQPGHIFPI
;
A
#
# COMPACT_ATOMS: atom_id res chain seq x y z
N MET A 1 26.36 5.56 -4.85
CA MET A 1 25.46 6.35 -5.73
C MET A 1 25.59 7.81 -5.33
N SER A 2 25.79 8.73 -6.28
CA SER A 2 25.83 10.16 -6.00
C SER A 2 24.38 10.70 -5.92
N VAL A 3 24.19 11.90 -5.34
CA VAL A 3 22.85 12.55 -5.29
C VAL A 3 22.29 12.77 -6.71
N GLU A 4 23.14 12.86 -7.72
CA GLU A 4 22.77 13.02 -9.13
C GLU A 4 22.17 11.75 -9.77
N ASP A 5 22.26 10.59 -9.08
CA ASP A 5 21.69 9.33 -9.55
C ASP A 5 20.21 9.16 -9.16
N TYR A 6 19.65 10.07 -8.36
CA TYR A 6 18.26 10.01 -7.90
C TYR A 6 17.37 10.99 -8.66
N ALA A 7 16.12 10.61 -8.81
CA ALA A 7 15.11 11.50 -9.38
C ALA A 7 14.78 12.65 -8.40
N ASP A 8 14.48 13.83 -8.95
CA ASP A 8 13.95 14.95 -8.19
C ASP A 8 12.58 14.60 -7.58
N ILE A 9 12.28 15.14 -6.41
CA ILE A 9 11.01 14.90 -5.71
C ILE A 9 9.80 15.30 -6.56
N ASP A 10 9.88 16.39 -7.31
CA ASP A 10 8.78 16.83 -8.18
C ASP A 10 8.55 15.85 -9.34
N GLN A 11 9.60 15.24 -9.86
CA GLN A 11 9.50 14.16 -10.86
C GLN A 11 8.82 12.92 -10.28
N VAL A 12 9.19 12.52 -9.05
CA VAL A 12 8.58 11.38 -8.34
C VAL A 12 7.11 11.64 -8.07
N LEU A 13 6.75 12.81 -7.55
CA LEU A 13 5.36 13.17 -7.30
C LEU A 13 4.53 13.22 -8.59
N SER A 14 5.11 13.75 -9.67
CA SER A 14 4.47 13.75 -10.98
C SER A 14 4.25 12.32 -11.49
N ALA A 15 5.24 11.44 -11.39
CA ALA A 15 5.13 10.05 -11.80
C ALA A 15 4.01 9.31 -11.04
N LEU A 16 3.95 9.46 -9.71
CA LEU A 16 2.91 8.86 -8.87
C LEU A 16 1.51 9.35 -9.23
N ARG A 17 1.34 10.66 -9.50
CA ARG A 17 0.05 11.25 -9.95
C ARG A 17 -0.41 10.75 -11.31
N HIS A 18 0.50 10.26 -12.14
CA HIS A 18 0.18 9.66 -13.44
C HIS A 18 0.10 8.12 -13.40
N GLY A 19 0.11 7.52 -12.20
CA GLY A 19 -0.01 6.08 -12.04
C GLY A 19 1.26 5.28 -12.35
N HIS A 20 2.41 5.94 -12.42
CA HIS A 20 3.68 5.24 -12.58
C HIS A 20 4.19 4.72 -11.24
N THR A 21 4.88 3.57 -11.28
CA THR A 21 5.61 3.05 -10.11
C THR A 21 6.91 3.80 -9.90
N CYS A 22 7.24 4.04 -8.63
CA CYS A 22 8.52 4.59 -8.22
C CYS A 22 9.22 3.63 -7.25
N LEU A 23 10.53 3.72 -7.17
CA LEU A 23 11.36 3.02 -6.19
C LEU A 23 11.83 4.03 -5.15
N LEU A 24 11.38 3.87 -3.91
CA LEU A 24 11.89 4.63 -2.77
C LEU A 24 13.03 3.84 -2.12
N LEU A 25 14.17 4.49 -1.91
CA LEU A 25 15.33 3.89 -1.27
C LEU A 25 15.55 4.51 0.10
N ASN A 26 15.73 3.67 1.09
CA ASN A 26 16.10 4.07 2.45
C ASN A 26 17.49 3.51 2.77
N GLU A 27 18.45 4.40 2.97
CA GLU A 27 19.82 4.06 3.34
C GLU A 27 19.93 3.99 4.86
N HIS A 28 20.44 2.89 5.38
CA HIS A 28 20.58 2.66 6.80
C HIS A 28 21.95 3.17 7.31
N SER A 29 21.97 3.80 8.49
CA SER A 29 23.18 4.33 9.12
C SER A 29 24.27 3.26 9.39
N ALA A 30 23.87 1.99 9.50
CA ALA A 30 24.79 0.85 9.67
C ALA A 30 25.32 0.27 8.35
N GLY A 31 25.01 0.90 7.22
CA GLY A 31 25.24 0.38 5.87
C GLY A 31 24.11 -0.57 5.44
N GLY A 32 23.86 -0.59 4.14
CA GLY A 32 22.75 -1.33 3.55
C GLY A 32 21.61 -0.40 3.10
N MET A 33 20.75 -0.93 2.24
CA MET A 33 19.68 -0.18 1.60
C MET A 33 18.41 -1.02 1.55
N THR A 34 17.28 -0.42 1.91
CA THR A 34 15.95 -1.02 1.71
C THR A 34 15.21 -0.28 0.60
N GLY A 35 14.65 -1.02 -0.34
CA GLY A 35 13.85 -0.46 -1.42
C GLY A 35 12.36 -0.75 -1.24
N PHE A 36 11.52 0.23 -1.55
CA PHE A 36 10.07 0.11 -1.58
C PHE A 36 9.57 0.47 -2.97
N VAL A 37 8.86 -0.46 -3.60
CA VAL A 37 8.14 -0.17 -4.85
C VAL A 37 6.80 0.43 -4.48
N VAL A 38 6.53 1.63 -4.95
CA VAL A 38 5.32 2.39 -4.62
C VAL A 38 4.55 2.82 -5.87
N VAL A 39 3.24 2.95 -5.74
CA VAL A 39 2.32 3.50 -6.75
C VAL A 39 1.22 4.27 -6.03
N GLY A 40 0.65 5.28 -6.67
CA GLY A 40 -0.55 5.94 -6.16
C GLY A 40 -1.71 4.93 -6.05
N ALA A 41 -2.30 4.79 -4.86
CA ALA A 41 -3.31 3.75 -4.61
C ALA A 41 -4.56 3.90 -5.49
N GLU A 42 -4.95 5.11 -5.83
CA GLU A 42 -6.04 5.43 -6.76
C GLU A 42 -5.79 4.91 -8.19
N HIS A 43 -4.52 4.73 -8.57
CA HIS A 43 -4.08 4.20 -9.86
C HIS A 43 -3.68 2.73 -9.81
N CYS A 44 -3.87 2.06 -8.66
CA CYS A 44 -3.43 0.69 -8.47
C CYS A 44 -4.22 -0.28 -9.38
N GLU A 45 -3.53 -0.92 -10.30
CA GLU A 45 -4.06 -1.93 -11.22
C GLU A 45 -3.41 -3.31 -10.96
N ALA A 46 -4.00 -4.35 -11.55
CA ALA A 46 -3.51 -5.72 -11.40
C ALA A 46 -2.03 -5.87 -11.80
N ASP A 47 -1.59 -5.17 -12.84
CA ASP A 47 -0.21 -5.22 -13.31
C ASP A 47 0.77 -4.62 -12.28
N HIS A 48 0.38 -3.57 -11.55
CA HIS A 48 1.18 -3.01 -10.46
C HIS A 48 1.38 -4.04 -9.34
N ILE A 49 0.30 -4.69 -8.90
CA ILE A 49 0.36 -5.74 -7.88
C ILE A 49 1.20 -6.93 -8.36
N ALA A 50 1.01 -7.36 -9.61
CA ALA A 50 1.79 -8.45 -10.20
C ALA A 50 3.28 -8.10 -10.28
N PHE A 51 3.61 -6.86 -10.65
CA PHE A 51 4.98 -6.36 -10.67
C PHE A 51 5.60 -6.37 -9.26
N MET A 52 4.91 -5.81 -8.28
CA MET A 52 5.37 -5.79 -6.88
C MET A 52 5.63 -7.21 -6.36
N ALA A 53 4.69 -8.14 -6.60
CA ALA A 53 4.84 -9.53 -6.16
C ALA A 53 6.03 -10.25 -6.79
N ARG A 54 6.29 -10.01 -8.09
CA ARG A 54 7.38 -10.69 -8.82
C ARG A 54 8.74 -10.08 -8.55
N GLN A 55 8.83 -8.76 -8.49
CA GLN A 55 10.10 -8.02 -8.45
C GLN A 55 10.51 -7.64 -7.03
N ALA A 56 9.60 -7.08 -6.24
CA ALA A 56 9.90 -6.67 -4.88
C ALA A 56 9.80 -7.83 -3.88
N ARG A 57 8.91 -8.81 -4.12
CA ARG A 57 8.72 -10.05 -3.31
C ARG A 57 8.44 -9.80 -1.83
N GLY A 58 8.07 -8.58 -1.48
CA GLY A 58 7.71 -8.18 -0.13
C GLY A 58 6.21 -8.24 0.13
N LEU A 59 5.83 -7.85 1.34
CA LEU A 59 4.45 -7.68 1.72
C LEU A 59 3.86 -6.48 0.97
N ILE A 60 2.66 -6.63 0.42
CA ILE A 60 1.95 -5.52 -0.24
C ILE A 60 1.13 -4.79 0.82
N CYS A 61 1.58 -3.59 1.14
CA CYS A 61 0.98 -2.73 2.16
C CYS A 61 0.25 -1.55 1.50
N LEU A 62 -0.73 -1.00 2.22
CA LEU A 62 -1.46 0.19 1.84
C LEU A 62 -1.23 1.28 2.88
N ALA A 63 -0.43 2.30 2.53
CA ALA A 63 -0.21 3.44 3.41
C ALA A 63 -1.48 4.29 3.48
N MET A 64 -2.01 4.46 4.68
CA MET A 64 -3.26 5.18 4.95
C MET A 64 -3.09 6.13 6.14
N THR A 65 -3.87 7.21 6.17
CA THR A 65 -3.92 8.06 7.35
C THR A 65 -4.69 7.38 8.48
N ARG A 66 -4.33 7.69 9.73
CA ARG A 66 -5.09 7.23 10.90
C ARG A 66 -6.57 7.60 10.84
N ALA A 67 -6.86 8.80 10.36
CA ALA A 67 -8.23 9.26 10.20
C ALA A 67 -9.00 8.31 9.25
N ARG A 68 -8.38 7.93 8.12
CA ARG A 68 -8.99 7.01 7.18
C ARG A 68 -9.15 5.60 7.74
N CYS A 69 -8.16 5.10 8.47
CA CYS A 69 -8.28 3.82 9.17
C CYS A 69 -9.46 3.83 10.17
N ALA A 70 -9.62 4.91 10.93
CA ALA A 70 -10.73 5.07 11.87
C ALA A 70 -12.10 5.15 11.17
N GLU A 71 -12.21 5.88 10.05
CA GLU A 71 -13.43 5.95 9.23
C GLU A 71 -13.88 4.59 8.70
N LEU A 72 -12.92 3.69 8.43
CA LEU A 72 -13.15 2.35 7.90
C LEU A 72 -13.22 1.26 8.98
N ASP A 73 -13.20 1.62 10.26
CA ASP A 73 -13.17 0.68 11.40
C ASP A 73 -12.04 -0.35 11.30
N LEU A 74 -10.83 0.13 10.94
CA LEU A 74 -9.63 -0.69 10.84
C LEU A 74 -8.79 -0.57 12.13
N PRO A 75 -8.92 -1.50 13.08
CA PRO A 75 -8.14 -1.46 14.32
C PRO A 75 -6.68 -1.83 14.05
N PHE A 76 -5.76 -1.19 14.79
CA PHE A 76 -4.37 -1.60 14.79
C PHE A 76 -4.21 -2.99 15.41
N MET A 77 -3.24 -3.77 14.90
CA MET A 77 -2.95 -5.12 15.42
C MET A 77 -2.42 -5.10 16.86
N VAL A 78 -1.78 -4.01 17.26
CA VAL A 78 -1.25 -3.83 18.61
C VAL A 78 -1.88 -2.59 19.22
N GLU A 79 -2.61 -2.77 20.30
CA GLU A 79 -3.20 -1.66 21.05
C GLU A 79 -2.17 -0.99 21.95
N GLY A 80 -2.23 0.33 22.05
CA GLY A 80 -1.56 1.15 23.06
C GLY A 80 -0.13 1.61 22.76
N ASP A 81 0.61 0.91 21.90
CA ASP A 81 1.94 1.36 21.46
C ASP A 81 2.13 1.10 19.96
N GLU A 82 1.82 2.12 19.19
CA GLU A 82 1.90 2.08 17.73
C GLU A 82 3.35 2.02 17.21
N SER A 83 4.33 2.28 18.06
CA SER A 83 5.75 2.08 17.74
C SER A 83 6.12 0.60 17.59
N LEU A 84 5.32 -0.29 18.15
CA LEU A 84 5.52 -1.73 18.07
C LEU A 84 5.01 -2.34 16.76
N SER A 85 3.95 -1.78 16.18
CA SER A 85 3.43 -2.23 14.89
C SER A 85 2.55 -1.16 14.24
N PRO A 86 2.90 -0.65 13.06
CA PRO A 86 2.06 0.30 12.33
C PRO A 86 0.89 -0.37 11.59
N PHE A 87 0.79 -1.70 11.64
CA PHE A 87 -0.19 -2.46 10.87
C PHE A 87 -1.57 -2.47 11.53
N THR A 88 -2.61 -2.30 10.71
CA THR A 88 -3.98 -2.69 11.05
C THR A 88 -4.21 -4.17 10.72
N LEU A 89 -5.39 -4.70 11.05
CA LEU A 89 -5.82 -5.97 10.45
C LEU A 89 -5.86 -5.86 8.93
N SER A 90 -5.48 -6.94 8.26
CA SER A 90 -5.54 -7.00 6.79
C SER A 90 -6.98 -6.96 6.29
N ILE A 91 -7.16 -6.48 5.06
CA ILE A 91 -8.47 -6.21 4.47
C ILE A 91 -8.67 -6.88 3.12
N GLU A 92 -9.94 -7.08 2.76
CA GLU A 92 -10.42 -7.38 1.41
C GLU A 92 -11.68 -6.58 1.09
N ALA A 93 -11.92 -6.30 -0.20
CA ALA A 93 -13.19 -5.78 -0.67
C ALA A 93 -14.28 -6.86 -0.50
N THR A 94 -15.50 -6.46 -0.08
CA THR A 94 -16.63 -7.41 0.08
C THR A 94 -17.19 -7.89 -1.25
N THR A 95 -16.96 -7.16 -2.33
CA THR A 95 -17.55 -7.45 -3.65
C THR A 95 -16.57 -7.27 -4.79
N GLY A 96 -16.79 -8.01 -5.89
CA GLY A 96 -16.00 -7.92 -7.10
C GLY A 96 -14.61 -8.52 -6.98
N ILE A 97 -14.44 -9.45 -6.05
CA ILE A 97 -13.26 -10.30 -5.88
C ILE A 97 -13.71 -11.77 -5.92
N ASP A 98 -12.75 -12.66 -6.15
CA ASP A 98 -12.94 -14.12 -6.09
C ASP A 98 -12.25 -14.69 -4.85
N THR A 99 -10.92 -14.84 -4.89
CA THR A 99 -10.15 -15.40 -3.77
C THR A 99 -9.53 -14.35 -2.85
N GLY A 100 -9.55 -13.08 -3.23
CA GLY A 100 -8.89 -11.98 -2.55
C GLY A 100 -7.38 -11.90 -2.79
N ILE A 101 -6.71 -13.01 -3.16
CA ILE A 101 -5.26 -13.07 -3.27
C ILE A 101 -4.74 -12.76 -4.68
N SER A 102 -5.58 -12.85 -5.72
CA SER A 102 -5.14 -12.53 -7.07
C SER A 102 -4.65 -11.08 -7.19
N ALA A 103 -3.83 -10.79 -8.19
CA ALA A 103 -3.38 -9.41 -8.43
C ALA A 103 -4.56 -8.48 -8.70
N ALA A 104 -5.58 -8.95 -9.41
CA ALA A 104 -6.79 -8.20 -9.70
C ALA A 104 -7.61 -7.93 -8.43
N ASP A 105 -7.80 -8.93 -7.57
CA ASP A 105 -8.55 -8.80 -6.32
C ASP A 105 -7.87 -7.84 -5.36
N ARG A 106 -6.56 -7.95 -5.21
CA ARG A 106 -5.77 -7.05 -4.36
C ARG A 106 -5.79 -5.61 -4.88
N ALA A 107 -5.65 -5.40 -6.19
CA ALA A 107 -5.77 -4.07 -6.78
C ALA A 107 -7.17 -3.48 -6.56
N ARG A 108 -8.22 -4.29 -6.70
CA ARG A 108 -9.58 -3.86 -6.38
C ARG A 108 -9.73 -3.47 -4.92
N THR A 109 -9.22 -4.28 -4.00
CA THR A 109 -9.25 -3.98 -2.55
C THR A 109 -8.57 -2.65 -2.24
N VAL A 110 -7.40 -2.39 -2.83
CA VAL A 110 -6.69 -1.12 -2.67
C VAL A 110 -7.56 0.05 -3.14
N ARG A 111 -8.13 -0.02 -4.36
CA ARG A 111 -8.98 1.06 -4.89
C ARG A 111 -10.24 1.28 -4.05
N VAL A 112 -10.88 0.21 -3.58
CA VAL A 112 -12.03 0.32 -2.67
C VAL A 112 -11.62 1.04 -1.39
N ALA A 113 -10.53 0.64 -0.75
CA ALA A 113 -10.11 1.23 0.52
C ALA A 113 -9.80 2.74 0.44
N VAL A 114 -9.32 3.23 -0.71
CA VAL A 114 -9.00 4.66 -0.89
C VAL A 114 -10.13 5.49 -1.49
N ASP A 115 -11.18 4.87 -1.99
CA ASP A 115 -12.36 5.59 -2.49
C ASP A 115 -13.05 6.33 -1.34
N PRO A 116 -13.24 7.65 -1.44
CA PRO A 116 -13.87 8.45 -0.37
C PRO A 116 -15.28 8.01 0.01
N SER A 117 -15.98 7.35 -0.90
CA SER A 117 -17.35 6.86 -0.67
C SER A 117 -17.43 5.53 0.07
N THR A 118 -16.30 4.82 0.21
CA THR A 118 -16.25 3.51 0.87
C THR A 118 -16.55 3.62 2.36
N ARG A 119 -17.36 2.69 2.84
CA ARG A 119 -17.76 2.52 4.24
C ARG A 119 -17.15 1.25 4.82
N PRO A 120 -17.15 1.09 6.16
CA PRO A 120 -16.67 -0.14 6.80
C PRO A 120 -17.27 -1.43 6.23
N ALA A 121 -18.56 -1.42 5.88
CA ALA A 121 -19.25 -2.59 5.32
C ALA A 121 -18.78 -3.02 3.92
N ASP A 122 -18.02 -2.17 3.22
CA ASP A 122 -17.47 -2.49 1.89
C ASP A 122 -16.14 -3.25 1.97
N LEU A 123 -15.63 -3.44 3.20
CA LEU A 123 -14.40 -4.18 3.49
C LEU A 123 -14.67 -5.30 4.49
N VAL A 124 -13.92 -6.40 4.37
CA VAL A 124 -13.89 -7.49 5.34
C VAL A 124 -12.48 -7.68 5.88
N GLN A 125 -12.38 -8.25 7.06
CA GLN A 125 -11.16 -8.58 7.79
C GLN A 125 -11.22 -10.03 8.26
N PRO A 126 -10.14 -10.81 8.17
CA PRO A 126 -8.85 -10.48 7.53
C PRO A 126 -8.90 -10.58 6.00
N GLY A 127 -7.84 -10.09 5.34
CA GLY A 127 -7.69 -10.15 3.88
C GLY A 127 -6.23 -10.24 3.45
N HIS A 128 -5.94 -9.80 2.22
CA HIS A 128 -4.60 -9.91 1.60
C HIS A 128 -3.94 -8.55 1.28
N ILE A 129 -4.54 -7.44 1.71
CA ILE A 129 -3.93 -6.10 1.72
C ILE A 129 -3.74 -5.66 3.17
N PHE A 130 -2.58 -5.10 3.47
CA PHE A 130 -2.15 -4.75 4.82
C PHE A 130 -2.05 -3.23 4.95
N PRO A 131 -3.08 -2.55 5.51
CA PRO A 131 -3.00 -1.12 5.82
C PRO A 131 -1.94 -0.84 6.90
N ILE A 132 -1.19 0.26 6.71
CA ILE A 132 -0.14 0.77 7.62
C ILE A 132 -0.27 2.27 7.81
#